data_6b514294637c767db4666995c815cab5
#
_entry.id   6b514294637c767db4666995c815cab5
#
_cell.length_a   1.000
_cell.length_b   1.000
_cell.length_c   1.000
_cell.angle_alpha   90.00
_cell.angle_beta   90.00
_cell.angle_gamma   90.00
#
_symmetry.space_group_name_H-M   'P 1'
#
loop_
_entity.id
_entity.type
_entity.pdbx_description
1 polymer ?
#
loop_
_entity_poly.entity_id
_entity_poly.type
_entity_poly.pdbx_seq_one_letter_code
_entity_poly.pdbx_strand_id
1 'polypeptide(L)'
;MTICISAIGTEDNKEFIVFATDHMITTGTGQFEHTIAKYKELNKNTIAMLSGQALIFEDLINLENRNADYNKIKEQIFQNFKNKRKEIIENEIFSIYGINQDFFRNALKSRFLTHILILY
;
A
#
# COMPACT_ATOMS: atom_id res chain seq x y z
N MET A 1 14.52 0.84 -0.04
CA MET A 1 13.99 2.22 -0.09
C MET A 1 13.34 2.40 -1.45
N THR A 2 12.22 3.10 -1.56
CA THR A 2 11.53 3.36 -2.84
C THR A 2 11.52 4.85 -3.09
N ILE A 3 11.82 5.25 -4.32
CA ILE A 3 11.76 6.63 -4.75
C ILE A 3 10.61 6.75 -5.76
N CYS A 4 9.66 7.65 -5.47
CA CYS A 4 8.58 8.02 -6.37
C CYS A 4 8.57 9.55 -6.49
N ILE A 5 8.71 10.06 -7.69
CA ILE A 5 8.75 11.49 -7.98
C ILE A 5 7.69 11.81 -9.02
N SER A 6 6.96 12.90 -8.81
CA SER A 6 6.09 13.47 -9.84
C SER A 6 6.29 14.98 -9.94
N ALA A 7 6.21 15.50 -11.14
CA ALA A 7 6.31 16.93 -11.42
C ALA A 7 5.31 17.33 -12.50
N ILE A 8 4.81 18.55 -12.40
CA ILE A 8 3.97 19.17 -13.43
C ILE A 8 4.89 19.97 -14.35
N GLY A 9 4.80 19.71 -15.64
CA GLY A 9 5.48 20.46 -16.69
C GLY A 9 4.48 21.19 -17.59
N THR A 10 4.96 22.19 -18.31
CA THR A 10 4.16 22.93 -19.31
C THR A 10 4.98 23.03 -20.59
N GLU A 11 4.39 22.64 -21.70
CA GLU A 11 4.96 22.78 -23.04
C GLU A 11 3.85 23.20 -24.01
N ASP A 12 4.08 24.23 -24.81
CA ASP A 12 3.11 24.77 -25.77
C ASP A 12 1.72 25.07 -25.16
N ASN A 13 1.71 25.65 -23.95
CA ASN A 13 0.49 25.92 -23.16
C ASN A 13 -0.34 24.67 -22.80
N LYS A 14 0.25 23.50 -22.85
CA LYS A 14 -0.34 22.25 -22.36
C LYS A 14 0.36 21.80 -21.10
N GLU A 15 -0.42 21.47 -20.09
CA GLU A 15 0.11 20.88 -18.87
C GLU A 15 0.23 19.37 -19.01
N PHE A 16 1.32 18.82 -18.48
CA PHE A 16 1.54 17.38 -18.41
C PHE A 16 2.18 17.00 -17.09
N ILE A 17 2.03 15.76 -16.70
CA ILE A 17 2.65 15.22 -15.50
C ILE A 17 3.76 14.24 -15.92
N VAL A 18 4.96 14.49 -15.40
CA VAL A 18 6.07 13.56 -15.48
C VAL A 18 6.17 12.83 -14.15
N PHE A 19 6.31 11.51 -14.22
CA PHE A 19 6.57 10.71 -13.03
C PHE A 19 7.74 9.76 -13.27
N ALA A 20 8.46 9.46 -12.18
CA ALA A 20 9.56 8.52 -12.18
C ALA A 20 9.52 7.66 -10.92
N THR A 21 9.80 6.38 -11.08
CA THR A 21 9.95 5.43 -9.97
C THR A 21 11.24 4.66 -10.13
N ASP A 22 11.85 4.24 -9.01
CA ASP A 22 12.97 3.29 -9.04
C ASP A 22 12.45 1.86 -9.27
N HIS A 23 13.34 0.98 -9.73
CA HIS A 23 13.06 -0.45 -9.94
C HIS A 23 13.68 -1.35 -8.86
N MET A 24 14.21 -0.76 -7.79
CA MET A 24 14.96 -1.50 -6.78
C MET A 24 14.05 -2.15 -5.75
N ILE A 25 14.22 -3.44 -5.53
CA ILE A 25 13.62 -4.20 -4.43
C ILE A 25 14.70 -4.45 -3.37
N THR A 26 14.36 -4.12 -2.13
CA THR A 26 15.21 -4.38 -0.96
C THR A 26 14.61 -5.53 -0.16
N THR A 27 15.40 -6.54 0.11
CA THR A 27 15.08 -7.65 1.02
C THR A 27 15.97 -7.57 2.26
N GLY A 28 15.71 -8.39 3.26
CA GLY A 28 16.57 -8.49 4.45
C GLY A 28 18.02 -8.91 4.15
N THR A 29 18.24 -9.55 3.00
CA THR A 29 19.55 -10.12 2.61
C THR A 29 20.23 -9.36 1.46
N GLY A 30 19.56 -8.41 0.81
CA GLY A 30 20.16 -7.69 -0.29
C GLY A 30 19.22 -6.75 -1.03
N GLN A 31 19.77 -6.12 -2.04
CA GLN A 31 19.05 -5.27 -2.98
C GLN A 31 19.26 -5.80 -4.38
N PHE A 32 18.22 -5.78 -5.19
CA PHE A 32 18.30 -6.17 -6.60
C PHE A 32 17.36 -5.33 -7.44
N GLU A 33 17.75 -5.13 -8.68
CA GLU A 33 16.90 -4.48 -9.67
C GLU A 33 15.84 -5.47 -10.16
N HIS A 34 14.61 -5.03 -10.25
CA HIS A 34 13.49 -5.83 -10.71
C HIS A 34 12.78 -5.15 -11.88
N THR A 35 12.32 -5.94 -12.84
CA THR A 35 11.64 -5.45 -14.04
C THR A 35 10.21 -4.94 -13.75
N ILE A 36 9.67 -5.18 -12.57
CA ILE A 36 8.33 -4.72 -12.21
C ILE A 36 8.37 -3.22 -11.95
N ALA A 37 7.61 -2.48 -12.73
CA ALA A 37 7.40 -1.06 -12.51
C ALA A 37 6.64 -0.82 -11.20
N LYS A 38 7.12 0.13 -10.40
CA LYS A 38 6.46 0.55 -9.16
C LYS A 38 5.34 1.57 -9.40
N TYR A 39 4.69 1.47 -10.53
CA TYR A 39 3.50 2.24 -10.85
C TYR A 39 2.48 1.37 -11.57
N LYS A 40 1.22 1.75 -11.51
CA LYS A 40 0.12 1.14 -12.25
C LYS A 40 -0.85 2.20 -12.75
N GLU A 41 -1.21 2.10 -14.01
CA GLU A 41 -2.31 2.88 -14.55
C GLU A 41 -3.64 2.32 -14.02
N LEU A 42 -4.36 3.14 -13.30
CA LEU A 42 -5.66 2.78 -12.75
C LEU A 42 -6.77 3.07 -13.75
N ASN A 43 -6.66 4.20 -14.44
CA ASN A 43 -7.48 4.58 -15.59
C ASN A 43 -6.71 5.59 -16.47
N LYS A 44 -7.39 6.16 -17.50
CA LYS A 44 -6.78 7.10 -18.46
C LYS A 44 -6.14 8.33 -17.82
N ASN A 45 -6.61 8.74 -16.64
CA ASN A 45 -6.24 10.00 -15.99
C ASN A 45 -5.60 9.79 -14.60
N THR A 46 -5.43 8.53 -14.17
CA THR A 46 -4.97 8.24 -12.81
C THR A 46 -3.91 7.15 -12.82
N ILE A 47 -2.78 7.47 -12.24
CA ILE A 47 -1.65 6.55 -12.04
C ILE A 47 -1.41 6.41 -10.54
N ALA A 48 -1.23 5.19 -10.07
CA ALA A 48 -0.75 4.91 -8.72
C ALA A 48 0.75 4.61 -8.76
N MET A 49 1.51 5.30 -7.93
CA MET A 49 2.89 4.95 -7.62
C MET A 49 2.92 4.18 -6.29
N LEU A 50 3.71 3.11 -6.26
CA LEU A 50 3.64 2.09 -5.22
C LEU A 50 4.94 2.05 -4.43
N SER A 51 4.81 2.14 -3.11
CA SER A 51 5.94 2.04 -2.17
C SER A 51 5.57 1.17 -0.98
N GLY A 52 6.48 0.33 -0.53
CA GLY A 52 6.28 -0.57 0.60
C GLY A 52 6.35 -2.04 0.22
N GLN A 53 5.51 -2.86 0.81
CA GLN A 53 5.51 -4.31 0.61
C GLN A 53 4.88 -4.66 -0.75
N ALA A 54 5.71 -5.09 -1.70
CA ALA A 54 5.29 -5.34 -3.08
C ALA A 54 4.20 -6.43 -3.21
N LEU A 55 4.20 -7.42 -2.32
CA LEU A 55 3.27 -8.55 -2.36
C LEU A 55 1.81 -8.17 -2.18
N ILE A 56 1.52 -7.02 -1.56
CA ILE A 56 0.14 -6.57 -1.33
C ILE A 56 -0.36 -5.58 -2.39
N PHE A 57 0.49 -5.15 -3.32
CA PHE A 57 0.14 -4.09 -4.28
C PHE A 57 -1.03 -4.50 -5.19
N GLU A 58 -1.02 -5.71 -5.71
CA GLU A 58 -2.10 -6.21 -6.58
C GLU A 58 -3.45 -6.19 -5.86
N ASP A 59 -3.48 -6.60 -4.60
CA ASP A 59 -4.71 -6.60 -3.79
C ASP A 59 -5.21 -5.18 -3.52
N LEU A 60 -4.30 -4.23 -3.30
CA LEU A 60 -4.68 -2.84 -3.02
C LEU A 60 -5.27 -2.13 -4.24
N ILE A 61 -4.72 -2.38 -5.43
CA ILE A 61 -5.10 -1.71 -6.67
C ILE A 61 -6.09 -2.52 -7.52
N ASN A 62 -6.64 -3.60 -6.97
CA ASN A 62 -7.72 -4.34 -7.61
C ASN A 62 -9.03 -3.54 -7.54
N LEU A 63 -9.34 -2.83 -8.62
CA LEU A 63 -10.50 -1.95 -8.71
C LEU A 63 -11.66 -2.67 -9.42
N GLU A 64 -12.84 -2.62 -8.82
CA GLU A 64 -14.07 -3.12 -9.42
C GLU A 64 -14.47 -2.32 -10.67
N ASN A 65 -14.28 -1.01 -10.64
CA ASN A 65 -14.59 -0.11 -11.74
C ASN A 65 -13.44 0.85 -12.04
N ARG A 66 -12.67 0.55 -13.07
CA ARG A 66 -11.54 1.39 -13.51
C ARG A 66 -11.96 2.72 -14.14
N ASN A 67 -13.21 2.87 -14.56
CA ASN A 67 -13.74 4.13 -15.12
C ASN A 67 -14.37 5.04 -14.05
N ALA A 68 -14.25 4.66 -12.79
CA ALA A 68 -14.77 5.47 -11.69
C ALA A 68 -14.01 6.80 -11.56
N ASP A 69 -14.68 7.79 -10.97
CA ASP A 69 -14.06 9.04 -10.58
C ASP A 69 -12.94 8.84 -9.55
N TYR A 70 -11.97 9.76 -9.54
CA TYR A 70 -10.81 9.74 -8.64
C TYR A 70 -11.18 9.49 -7.19
N ASN A 71 -12.22 10.15 -6.67
CA ASN A 71 -12.62 9.99 -5.28
C ASN A 71 -13.10 8.56 -4.97
N LYS A 72 -13.82 7.95 -5.90
CA LYS A 72 -14.27 6.55 -5.75
C LYS A 72 -13.10 5.57 -5.82
N ILE A 73 -12.16 5.80 -6.74
CA ILE A 73 -10.92 5.01 -6.84
C ILE A 73 -10.14 5.08 -5.52
N LYS A 74 -9.92 6.29 -4.99
CA LYS A 74 -9.24 6.51 -3.71
C LYS A 74 -9.94 5.79 -2.55
N GLU A 75 -11.26 5.89 -2.48
CA GLU A 75 -12.04 5.22 -1.45
C GLU A 75 -11.94 3.70 -1.55
N GLN A 76 -12.03 3.13 -2.75
CA GLN A 76 -11.88 1.69 -2.97
C GLN A 76 -10.50 1.19 -2.57
N ILE A 77 -9.43 1.88 -2.96
CA ILE A 77 -8.06 1.55 -2.53
C ILE A 77 -7.96 1.57 -1.00
N PHE A 78 -8.56 2.55 -0.35
CA PHE A 78 -8.55 2.65 1.10
C PHE A 78 -9.32 1.50 1.78
N GLN A 79 -10.45 1.06 1.21
CA GLN A 79 -11.18 -0.11 1.70
C GLN A 79 -10.37 -1.40 1.48
N ASN A 80 -9.76 -1.57 0.30
CA ASN A 80 -8.89 -2.71 0.02
C ASN A 80 -7.73 -2.78 1.03
N PHE A 81 -7.11 -1.64 1.35
CA PHE A 81 -6.06 -1.57 2.37
C PHE A 81 -6.57 -1.99 3.76
N LYS A 82 -7.74 -1.51 4.18
CA LYS A 82 -8.34 -1.92 5.46
C LYS A 82 -8.63 -3.42 5.51
N ASN A 83 -9.19 -3.95 4.43
CA ASN A 83 -9.54 -5.38 4.34
C ASN A 83 -8.28 -6.24 4.37
N LYS A 84 -7.25 -5.86 3.60
CA LYS A 84 -5.98 -6.60 3.56
C LYS A 84 -5.26 -6.55 4.90
N ARG A 85 -5.24 -5.39 5.56
CA ARG A 85 -4.69 -5.27 6.91
C ARG A 85 -5.42 -6.17 7.91
N LYS A 86 -6.74 -6.23 7.84
CA LYS A 86 -7.53 -7.09 8.71
C LYS A 86 -7.20 -8.57 8.47
N GLU A 87 -7.16 -8.99 7.21
CA GLU A 87 -6.78 -10.35 6.78
C GLU A 87 -5.40 -10.76 7.32
N ILE A 88 -4.39 -9.90 7.16
CA ILE A 88 -3.04 -10.15 7.67
C ILE A 88 -3.06 -10.32 9.20
N ILE A 89 -3.75 -9.45 9.93
CA ILE A 89 -3.85 -9.53 11.39
C ILE A 89 -4.53 -10.84 11.82
N GLU A 90 -5.62 -11.21 11.16
CA GLU A 90 -6.35 -12.43 11.50
C GLU A 90 -5.55 -13.70 11.18
N ASN A 91 -4.91 -13.76 10.03
CA ASN A 91 -4.20 -14.95 9.57
C ASN A 91 -2.78 -15.08 10.14
N GLU A 92 -2.03 -13.99 10.21
CA GLU A 92 -0.60 -14.04 10.59
C GLU A 92 -0.36 -13.76 12.07
N ILE A 93 -1.30 -13.10 12.76
CA ILE A 93 -1.16 -12.79 14.18
C ILE A 93 -2.11 -13.63 15.01
N PHE A 94 -3.41 -13.47 14.81
CA PHE A 94 -4.40 -14.13 15.68
C PHE A 94 -4.38 -15.64 15.53
N SER A 95 -4.35 -16.14 14.30
CA SER A 95 -4.35 -17.57 14.02
C SER A 95 -3.05 -18.23 14.51
N ILE A 96 -1.89 -17.65 14.24
CA ILE A 96 -0.59 -18.24 14.59
C ILE A 96 -0.38 -18.28 16.11
N TYR A 97 -0.76 -17.21 16.81
CA TYR A 97 -0.56 -17.11 18.26
C TYR A 97 -1.74 -17.64 19.07
N GLY A 98 -2.79 -18.18 18.42
CA GLY A 98 -3.99 -18.68 19.12
C GLY A 98 -4.74 -17.60 19.90
N ILE A 99 -4.60 -16.34 19.52
CA ILE A 99 -5.28 -15.21 20.15
C ILE A 99 -6.50 -14.80 19.34
N ASN A 100 -7.48 -14.21 20.00
CA ASN A 100 -8.65 -13.65 19.34
C ASN A 100 -8.74 -12.13 19.56
N GLN A 101 -9.70 -11.49 18.88
CA GLN A 101 -9.89 -10.05 18.94
C GLN A 101 -10.18 -9.55 20.39
N ASP A 102 -10.88 -10.33 21.20
CA ASP A 102 -11.21 -9.98 22.57
C ASP A 102 -9.98 -10.04 23.47
N PHE A 103 -9.16 -11.05 23.30
CA PHE A 103 -7.86 -11.12 23.97
C PHE A 103 -7.00 -9.90 23.64
N PHE A 104 -6.92 -9.53 22.35
CA PHE A 104 -6.16 -8.38 21.92
C PHE A 104 -6.70 -7.06 22.48
N ARG A 105 -8.03 -6.85 22.49
CA ARG A 105 -8.66 -5.68 23.12
C ARG A 105 -8.39 -5.59 24.61
N ASN A 106 -8.45 -6.72 25.30
CA ASN A 106 -8.22 -6.76 26.75
C ASN A 106 -6.74 -6.53 27.08
N ALA A 107 -5.84 -7.06 26.26
CA ALA A 107 -4.43 -6.82 26.41
C ALA A 107 -4.02 -5.36 26.10
N LEU A 108 -4.71 -4.68 25.17
CA LEU A 108 -4.54 -3.23 24.97
C LEU A 108 -5.00 -2.39 26.16
N LYS A 109 -6.02 -2.85 26.91
CA LYS A 109 -6.48 -2.19 28.13
C LYS A 109 -5.52 -2.41 29.31
N SER A 110 -4.82 -3.52 29.34
CA SER A 110 -3.74 -3.77 30.30
C SER A 110 -2.46 -3.13 29.73
N ARG A 111 -1.87 -2.18 30.41
CA ARG A 111 -0.67 -1.37 30.02
C ARG A 111 0.53 -2.16 29.40
N PHE A 112 0.42 -3.45 29.19
CA PHE A 112 1.48 -4.31 28.68
C PHE A 112 1.73 -4.16 27.18
N LEU A 113 0.78 -3.70 26.38
CA LEU A 113 0.89 -3.62 24.92
C LEU A 113 1.27 -2.22 24.40
N THR A 114 1.39 -1.23 25.25
CA THR A 114 1.87 0.10 24.86
C THR A 114 3.28 0.07 24.27
N HIS A 115 4.06 -0.95 24.54
CA HIS A 115 5.42 -1.10 24.02
C HIS A 115 5.49 -1.83 22.68
N ILE A 116 4.48 -2.60 22.31
CA ILE A 116 4.46 -3.35 21.02
C ILE A 116 3.91 -2.48 19.88
N LEU A 117 3.04 -1.52 20.19
CA LEU A 117 2.46 -0.59 19.19
C LEU A 117 3.39 0.55 18.76
N ILE A 118 4.52 0.76 19.44
CA ILE A 118 5.51 1.80 19.11
C ILE A 118 6.54 1.29 18.07
N LEU A 119 6.51 0.01 17.69
CA LEU A 119 7.49 -0.59 16.77
C LEU A 119 6.98 -0.80 15.32
N TYR A 120 5.86 -0.17 14.94
CA TYR A 120 5.37 -0.18 13.54
C TYR A 120 5.03 1.22 13.05
#